data_bcd6e55fa223533f49eb09fca3e99d0e
#
_entry.id   bcd6e55fa223533f49eb09fca3e99d0e
#
_cell.length_a   1.000
_cell.length_b   1.000
_cell.length_c   1.000
_cell.angle_alpha   90.00
_cell.angle_beta   90.00
_cell.angle_gamma   90.00
#
_symmetry.space_group_name_H-M   'P 1'
#
loop_
_entity.id
_entity.type
_entity.pdbx_description
1 polymer ?
#
loop_
_entity_poly.entity_id
_entity_poly.type
_entity_poly.pdbx_seq_one_letter_code
_entity_poly.pdbx_strand_id
1 'polypeptide(L)'
;MIYAVAGMVFGFVLGYMAANMGDHAEPRPAPPPGVAAADAEAAPPARPASPARERPSAPDPNEVRALESLAAREKGNLQSRVELGNLLMDHGQYDDAARWYREALALAPENNDVRVDLGACLVSAGKADEALPEFDRALARDPGHRKALFNKGIALMQTGKPKEAVAVWEGLLKRYPDDPQLRGLREQIDQVRATRGRS
;
A
#
# COMPACT_ATOMS: atom_id res chain seq x y z
N MET A 1 7.76 -15.98 -4.43
CA MET A 1 7.90 -14.84 -3.51
C MET A 1 7.11 -13.58 -3.90
N ILE A 2 6.68 -13.42 -5.15
CA ILE A 2 5.90 -12.25 -5.64
C ILE A 2 4.49 -12.15 -5.01
N TYR A 3 3.96 -13.23 -4.46
CA TYR A 3 2.59 -13.30 -3.91
C TYR A 3 2.38 -12.63 -2.55
N ALA A 4 3.43 -12.42 -1.77
CA ALA A 4 3.32 -11.86 -0.41
C ALA A 4 3.11 -10.33 -0.42
N VAL A 5 3.68 -9.63 -1.40
CA VAL A 5 3.68 -8.15 -1.48
C VAL A 5 2.29 -7.61 -1.84
N ALA A 6 1.58 -8.25 -2.78
CA ALA A 6 0.24 -7.81 -3.19
C ALA A 6 -0.78 -7.94 -2.03
N GLY A 7 -0.67 -8.99 -1.22
CA GLY A 7 -1.54 -9.18 -0.05
C GLY A 7 -1.28 -8.21 1.10
N MET A 8 -0.02 -7.79 1.30
CA MET A 8 0.35 -6.84 2.35
C MET A 8 -0.16 -5.42 2.08
N VAL A 9 -0.01 -4.95 0.84
CA VAL A 9 -0.49 -3.60 0.46
C VAL A 9 -2.01 -3.52 0.58
N PHE A 10 -2.71 -4.59 0.20
CA PHE A 10 -4.18 -4.65 0.23
C PHE A 10 -4.75 -4.53 1.64
N GLY A 11 -4.14 -5.24 2.59
CA GLY A 11 -4.59 -5.20 3.97
C GLY A 11 -4.24 -3.90 4.69
N PHE A 12 -3.20 -3.17 4.24
CA PHE A 12 -2.80 -1.90 4.84
C PHE A 12 -3.76 -0.76 4.45
N VAL A 13 -4.17 -0.70 3.18
CA VAL A 13 -5.12 0.32 2.69
C VAL A 13 -6.49 0.18 3.37
N LEU A 14 -7.00 -1.04 3.53
CA LEU A 14 -8.26 -1.26 4.24
C LEU A 14 -8.16 -0.99 5.75
N GLY A 15 -7.03 -1.33 6.38
CA GLY A 15 -6.77 -1.05 7.79
C GLY A 15 -6.58 0.45 8.08
N TYR A 16 -5.92 1.17 7.18
CA TYR A 16 -5.69 2.61 7.31
C TYR A 16 -7.00 3.42 7.13
N MET A 17 -7.85 3.05 6.17
CA MET A 17 -9.17 3.69 6.03
C MET A 17 -10.07 3.44 7.22
N ALA A 18 -10.08 2.23 7.80
CA ALA A 18 -10.89 1.94 8.98
C ALA A 18 -10.38 2.68 10.24
N ALA A 19 -9.06 2.90 10.36
CA ALA A 19 -8.47 3.59 11.50
C ALA A 19 -8.63 5.13 11.42
N ASN A 20 -8.71 5.70 10.22
CA ASN A 20 -8.80 7.16 10.06
C ASN A 20 -10.23 7.70 9.93
N MET A 21 -11.26 6.83 9.86
CA MET A 21 -12.66 7.24 9.80
C MET A 21 -13.37 7.27 11.16
N GLY A 22 -12.68 7.03 12.26
CA GLY A 22 -13.30 6.91 13.57
C GLY A 22 -12.49 7.48 14.72
N ASP A 23 -12.29 8.79 14.81
CA ASP A 23 -12.11 9.44 16.12
C ASP A 23 -12.25 10.97 16.02
N HIS A 24 -13.50 11.40 15.86
CA HIS A 24 -13.94 12.67 16.43
C HIS A 24 -15.06 12.37 17.41
N ALA A 25 -14.71 11.68 18.49
CA ALA A 25 -15.58 11.56 19.65
C ALA A 25 -15.36 12.78 20.54
N GLU A 26 -16.31 13.70 20.56
CA GLU A 26 -16.36 14.75 21.56
C GLU A 26 -16.41 14.13 22.98
N PRO A 27 -15.79 14.74 23.98
CA PRO A 27 -15.79 14.24 25.34
C PRO A 27 -17.23 14.24 25.90
N ARG A 28 -17.76 13.05 26.20
CA ARG A 28 -19.03 12.90 26.89
C ARG A 28 -18.94 13.54 28.29
N PRO A 29 -19.94 14.33 28.70
CA PRO A 29 -20.03 14.83 30.07
C PRO A 29 -20.20 13.66 31.04
N ALA A 30 -19.55 13.75 32.20
CA ALA A 30 -19.62 12.77 33.27
C ALA A 30 -21.06 12.59 33.76
N PRO A 31 -21.53 11.35 34.07
CA PRO A 31 -22.84 11.13 34.62
C PRO A 31 -22.92 11.63 36.05
N PRO A 32 -24.11 12.10 36.52
CA PRO A 32 -24.34 12.57 37.90
C PRO A 32 -24.24 11.40 38.90
N PRO A 33 -23.79 11.64 40.13
CA PRO A 33 -23.70 10.61 41.15
C PRO A 33 -25.11 10.25 41.69
N GLY A 34 -25.47 8.97 41.61
CA GLY A 34 -26.56 8.41 42.36
C GLY A 34 -27.68 7.76 41.56
N VAL A 35 -27.45 6.61 40.98
CA VAL A 35 -28.46 5.55 40.80
C VAL A 35 -27.77 4.20 41.01
N ALA A 36 -28.16 3.50 42.05
CA ALA A 36 -27.66 2.18 42.38
C ALA A 36 -28.17 1.12 41.41
N ALA A 37 -27.25 0.24 41.07
CA ALA A 37 -27.37 -1.13 40.58
C ALA A 37 -28.78 -1.74 40.42
N ALA A 38 -29.14 -2.04 39.17
CA ALA A 38 -29.84 -3.26 38.78
C ALA A 38 -29.65 -3.43 37.25
N ASP A 39 -29.42 -4.69 36.86
CA ASP A 39 -29.31 -5.18 35.49
C ASP A 39 -27.93 -5.00 34.82
N ALA A 40 -26.99 -5.82 35.31
CA ALA A 40 -25.81 -6.19 34.55
C ALA A 40 -26.20 -7.14 33.39
N GLU A 41 -26.71 -6.59 32.31
CA GLU A 41 -26.80 -7.33 31.03
C GLU A 41 -25.38 -7.58 30.52
N ALA A 42 -25.04 -8.87 30.40
CA ALA A 42 -23.70 -9.34 30.04
C ALA A 42 -23.22 -8.68 28.74
N ALA A 43 -22.15 -7.93 28.83
CA ALA A 43 -21.46 -7.42 27.67
C ALA A 43 -21.16 -8.57 26.68
N PRO A 44 -21.40 -8.40 25.37
CA PRO A 44 -21.09 -9.44 24.41
C PRO A 44 -19.60 -9.77 24.51
N PRO A 45 -19.20 -11.06 24.34
CA PRO A 45 -17.82 -11.46 24.46
C PRO A 45 -16.97 -10.63 23.47
N ALA A 46 -15.90 -10.05 24.00
CA ALA A 46 -14.94 -9.28 23.20
C ALA A 46 -14.54 -10.11 21.99
N ARG A 47 -14.73 -9.57 20.79
CA ARG A 47 -14.21 -10.19 19.58
C ARG A 47 -12.74 -10.51 19.81
N PRO A 48 -12.28 -11.74 19.46
CA PRO A 48 -10.86 -12.03 19.54
C PRO A 48 -10.11 -10.95 18.75
N ALA A 49 -9.16 -10.29 19.41
CA ALA A 49 -8.30 -9.31 18.79
C ALA A 49 -7.71 -9.98 17.56
N SER A 50 -7.89 -9.38 16.39
CA SER A 50 -7.21 -9.81 15.18
C SER A 50 -5.73 -9.94 15.51
N PRO A 51 -5.04 -11.03 15.11
CA PRO A 51 -3.63 -11.19 15.41
C PRO A 51 -2.90 -9.92 15.00
N ALA A 52 -2.22 -9.29 15.97
CA ALA A 52 -1.41 -8.12 15.73
C ALA A 52 -0.48 -8.48 14.56
N ARG A 53 -0.59 -7.76 13.45
CA ARG A 53 0.32 -7.97 12.33
C ARG A 53 1.72 -7.77 12.85
N GLU A 54 2.52 -8.82 12.85
CA GLU A 54 3.93 -8.73 13.16
C GLU A 54 4.53 -7.66 12.26
N ARG A 55 5.17 -6.68 12.87
CA ARG A 55 5.92 -5.68 12.10
C ARG A 55 7.01 -6.46 11.37
N PRO A 56 7.27 -6.17 10.07
CA PRO A 56 8.36 -6.81 9.38
C PRO A 56 9.62 -6.68 10.22
N SER A 57 10.36 -7.77 10.40
CA SER A 57 11.66 -7.74 11.07
C SER A 57 12.58 -6.78 10.32
N ALA A 58 13.51 -6.13 11.02
CA ALA A 58 14.53 -5.33 10.34
C ALA A 58 15.34 -6.20 9.37
N PRO A 59 15.80 -5.65 8.21
CA PRO A 59 16.69 -6.37 7.30
C PRO A 59 18.00 -6.73 7.98
N ASP A 60 18.68 -7.77 7.50
CA ASP A 60 20.02 -8.10 8.00
C ASP A 60 21.00 -6.93 7.74
N PRO A 61 21.57 -6.33 8.78
CA PRO A 61 22.47 -5.20 8.61
C PRO A 61 23.72 -5.54 7.78
N ASN A 62 24.13 -6.81 7.73
CA ASN A 62 25.28 -7.23 6.94
C ASN A 62 24.92 -7.28 5.45
N GLU A 63 23.72 -7.74 5.11
CA GLU A 63 23.24 -7.75 3.74
C GLU A 63 23.08 -6.32 3.20
N VAL A 64 22.45 -5.43 3.99
CA VAL A 64 22.34 -4.00 3.64
C VAL A 64 23.72 -3.39 3.38
N ARG A 65 24.69 -3.56 4.31
CA ARG A 65 26.05 -3.02 4.16
C ARG A 65 26.78 -3.60 2.94
N ALA A 66 26.59 -4.88 2.64
CA ALA A 66 27.22 -5.50 1.50
C ALA A 66 26.72 -4.87 0.19
N LEU A 67 25.40 -4.71 0.05
CA LEU A 67 24.78 -4.09 -1.12
C LEU A 67 25.12 -2.60 -1.23
N GLU A 68 25.12 -1.86 -0.13
CA GLU A 68 25.57 -0.45 -0.09
C GLU A 68 27.03 -0.30 -0.53
N SER A 69 27.91 -1.18 -0.01
CA SER A 69 29.32 -1.20 -0.39
C SER A 69 29.51 -1.50 -1.88
N LEU A 70 28.69 -2.40 -2.43
CA LEU A 70 28.72 -2.71 -3.86
C LEU A 70 28.24 -1.51 -4.69
N ALA A 71 27.11 -0.89 -4.30
CA ALA A 71 26.59 0.30 -4.97
C ALA A 71 27.56 1.48 -4.94
N ALA A 72 28.32 1.65 -3.83
CA ALA A 72 29.32 2.71 -3.68
C ALA A 72 30.57 2.47 -4.53
N ARG A 73 31.06 1.22 -4.61
CA ARG A 73 32.22 0.85 -5.42
C ARG A 73 31.91 0.84 -6.93
N GLU A 74 30.74 0.35 -7.28
CA GLU A 74 30.30 0.22 -8.66
C GLU A 74 29.18 1.23 -8.93
N LYS A 75 29.56 2.47 -9.20
CA LYS A 75 28.60 3.58 -9.35
C LYS A 75 27.55 3.34 -10.44
N GLY A 76 27.87 2.55 -11.48
CA GLY A 76 26.96 2.16 -12.55
C GLY A 76 26.15 0.88 -12.27
N ASN A 77 26.33 0.24 -11.10
CA ASN A 77 25.63 -0.99 -10.79
C ASN A 77 24.17 -0.71 -10.45
N LEU A 78 23.29 -0.91 -11.43
CA LEU A 78 21.85 -0.79 -11.29
C LEU A 78 21.30 -1.85 -10.32
N GLN A 79 21.81 -3.08 -10.45
CA GLN A 79 21.26 -4.24 -9.74
C GLN A 79 21.36 -4.10 -8.22
N SER A 80 22.51 -3.66 -7.70
CA SER A 80 22.67 -3.48 -6.26
C SER A 80 21.70 -2.45 -5.66
N ARG A 81 21.36 -1.41 -6.42
CA ARG A 81 20.37 -0.40 -5.99
C ARG A 81 18.96 -0.94 -6.00
N VAL A 82 18.61 -1.73 -7.01
CA VAL A 82 17.30 -2.39 -7.07
C VAL A 82 17.16 -3.42 -5.94
N GLU A 83 18.20 -4.21 -5.68
CA GLU A 83 18.21 -5.19 -4.58
C GLU A 83 18.08 -4.51 -3.21
N LEU A 84 18.77 -3.41 -2.98
CA LEU A 84 18.58 -2.59 -1.75
C LEU A 84 17.15 -2.08 -1.64
N GLY A 85 16.60 -1.55 -2.72
CA GLY A 85 15.21 -1.11 -2.75
C GLY A 85 14.24 -2.24 -2.39
N ASN A 86 14.42 -3.42 -2.98
CA ASN A 86 13.59 -4.59 -2.72
C ASN A 86 13.73 -5.05 -1.25
N LEU A 87 14.96 -5.21 -0.77
CA LEU A 87 15.24 -5.64 0.60
C LEU A 87 14.58 -4.71 1.62
N LEU A 88 14.76 -3.41 1.46
CA LEU A 88 14.20 -2.41 2.37
C LEU A 88 12.67 -2.35 2.28
N MET A 89 12.10 -2.50 1.08
CA MET A 89 10.65 -2.56 0.86
C MET A 89 10.02 -3.76 1.56
N ASP A 90 10.64 -4.94 1.47
CA ASP A 90 10.17 -6.18 2.09
C ASP A 90 10.16 -6.08 3.63
N HIS A 91 11.05 -5.25 4.18
CA HIS A 91 11.15 -4.96 5.62
C HIS A 91 10.38 -3.70 6.04
N GLY A 92 9.57 -3.10 5.17
CA GLY A 92 8.73 -1.95 5.49
C GLY A 92 9.48 -0.61 5.62
N GLN A 93 10.75 -0.57 5.22
CA GLN A 93 11.57 0.66 5.20
C GLN A 93 11.34 1.42 3.89
N TYR A 94 10.11 1.87 3.69
CA TYR A 94 9.64 2.39 2.40
C TYR A 94 10.35 3.67 1.95
N ASP A 95 10.69 4.56 2.86
CA ASP A 95 11.39 5.81 2.52
C ASP A 95 12.80 5.56 2.01
N ASP A 96 13.53 4.66 2.66
CA ASP A 96 14.87 4.25 2.24
C ASP A 96 14.83 3.45 0.93
N ALA A 97 13.86 2.54 0.78
CA ALA A 97 13.64 1.82 -0.46
C ALA A 97 13.37 2.77 -1.64
N ALA A 98 12.49 3.77 -1.43
CA ALA A 98 12.20 4.77 -2.47
C ALA A 98 13.43 5.57 -2.88
N ARG A 99 14.34 5.87 -1.95
CA ARG A 99 15.62 6.53 -2.27
C ARG A 99 16.46 5.66 -3.19
N TRP A 100 16.62 4.38 -2.91
CA TRP A 100 17.42 3.46 -3.73
C TRP A 100 16.80 3.23 -5.11
N TYR A 101 15.48 3.14 -5.21
CA TYR A 101 14.82 3.08 -6.52
C TYR A 101 14.99 4.36 -7.34
N ARG A 102 15.01 5.56 -6.71
CA ARG A 102 15.33 6.81 -7.41
C ARG A 102 16.77 6.82 -7.93
N GLU A 103 17.72 6.32 -7.14
CA GLU A 103 19.11 6.17 -7.59
C GLU A 103 19.23 5.16 -8.74
N ALA A 104 18.50 4.05 -8.69
CA ALA A 104 18.42 3.08 -9.77
C ALA A 104 17.86 3.70 -11.07
N LEU A 105 16.79 4.50 -10.96
CA LEU A 105 16.20 5.22 -12.07
C LEU A 105 17.09 6.35 -12.62
N ALA A 106 17.98 6.91 -11.81
CA ALA A 106 18.97 7.86 -12.30
C ALA A 106 19.99 7.18 -13.25
N LEU A 107 20.27 5.88 -13.03
CA LEU A 107 21.12 5.07 -13.91
C LEU A 107 20.36 4.54 -15.14
N ALA A 108 19.11 4.17 -14.96
CA ALA A 108 18.27 3.57 -15.99
C ALA A 108 16.86 4.23 -16.00
N PRO A 109 16.73 5.45 -16.53
CA PRO A 109 15.46 6.20 -16.54
C PRO A 109 14.32 5.48 -17.28
N GLU A 110 14.69 4.57 -18.17
CA GLU A 110 13.76 3.79 -18.99
C GLU A 110 13.27 2.51 -18.31
N ASN A 111 13.81 2.15 -17.13
CA ASN A 111 13.42 0.93 -16.44
C ASN A 111 12.02 1.08 -15.82
N ASN A 112 11.03 0.56 -16.55
CA ASN A 112 9.62 0.71 -16.19
C ASN A 112 9.23 -0.05 -14.93
N ASP A 113 9.83 -1.23 -14.72
CA ASP A 113 9.56 -2.05 -13.53
C ASP A 113 10.04 -1.35 -12.25
N VAL A 114 11.27 -0.82 -12.25
CA VAL A 114 11.80 -0.05 -11.12
C VAL A 114 10.96 1.21 -10.84
N ARG A 115 10.42 1.85 -11.89
CA ARG A 115 9.52 2.99 -11.73
C ARG A 115 8.23 2.60 -11.04
N VAL A 116 7.66 1.46 -11.41
CA VAL A 116 6.46 0.92 -10.77
C VAL A 116 6.74 0.51 -9.32
N ASP A 117 7.92 -0.05 -9.03
CA ASP A 117 8.34 -0.40 -7.68
C ASP A 117 8.54 0.85 -6.80
N LEU A 118 9.13 1.91 -7.35
CA LEU A 118 9.17 3.22 -6.69
C LEU A 118 7.77 3.73 -6.34
N GLY A 119 6.85 3.69 -7.31
CA GLY A 119 5.46 4.10 -7.08
C GLY A 119 4.78 3.27 -5.99
N ALA A 120 4.95 1.95 -6.01
CA ALA A 120 4.40 1.05 -4.99
C ALA A 120 4.97 1.33 -3.60
N CYS A 121 6.26 1.63 -3.54
CA CYS A 121 6.96 2.01 -2.33
C CYS A 121 6.41 3.31 -1.74
N LEU A 122 6.20 4.32 -2.58
CA LEU A 122 5.61 5.61 -2.19
C LEU A 122 4.18 5.45 -1.67
N VAL A 123 3.36 4.60 -2.31
CA VAL A 123 2.01 4.26 -1.81
C VAL A 123 2.09 3.65 -0.41
N SER A 124 3.02 2.71 -0.20
CA SER A 124 3.22 2.06 1.10
C SER A 124 3.75 3.01 2.17
N ALA A 125 4.51 4.03 1.78
CA ALA A 125 4.97 5.12 2.64
C ALA A 125 3.87 6.17 2.95
N GLY A 126 2.66 6.02 2.41
CA GLY A 126 1.59 7.02 2.54
C GLY A 126 1.76 8.26 1.65
N LYS A 127 2.67 8.21 0.67
CA LYS A 127 2.99 9.31 -0.26
C LYS A 127 2.34 9.10 -1.62
N ALA A 128 1.04 8.81 -1.61
CA ALA A 128 0.30 8.45 -2.81
C ALA A 128 0.28 9.56 -3.88
N ASP A 129 0.31 10.83 -3.48
CA ASP A 129 0.40 11.96 -4.41
C ASP A 129 1.73 11.96 -5.20
N GLU A 130 2.84 11.53 -4.57
CA GLU A 130 4.12 11.36 -5.26
C GLU A 130 4.15 10.10 -6.14
N ALA A 131 3.38 9.07 -5.80
CA ALA A 131 3.31 7.82 -6.54
C ALA A 131 2.56 7.95 -7.88
N LEU A 132 1.48 8.75 -7.91
CA LEU A 132 0.64 8.90 -9.09
C LEU A 132 1.43 9.29 -10.36
N PRO A 133 2.30 10.31 -10.35
CA PRO A 133 3.10 10.65 -11.52
C PRO A 133 4.07 9.54 -11.95
N GLU A 134 4.57 8.71 -11.03
CA GLU A 134 5.44 7.59 -11.41
C GLU A 134 4.65 6.50 -12.15
N PHE A 135 3.42 6.20 -11.69
CA PHE A 135 2.54 5.28 -12.41
C PHE A 135 2.10 5.84 -13.76
N ASP A 136 1.83 7.14 -13.85
CA ASP A 136 1.47 7.77 -15.13
C ASP A 136 2.60 7.68 -16.15
N ARG A 137 3.85 7.91 -15.73
CA ARG A 137 5.04 7.74 -16.58
C ARG A 137 5.21 6.29 -17.01
N ALA A 138 5.00 5.35 -16.11
CA ALA A 138 5.07 3.92 -16.42
C ALA A 138 4.01 3.51 -17.44
N LEU A 139 2.77 3.96 -17.26
CA LEU A 139 1.66 3.66 -18.14
C LEU A 139 1.70 4.40 -19.49
N ALA A 140 2.39 5.53 -19.57
CA ALA A 140 2.67 6.20 -20.84
C ALA A 140 3.55 5.35 -21.75
N ARG A 141 4.42 4.50 -21.18
CA ARG A 141 5.30 3.57 -21.93
C ARG A 141 4.64 2.22 -22.17
N ASP A 142 4.03 1.67 -21.16
CA ASP A 142 3.26 0.42 -21.23
C ASP A 142 1.85 0.65 -20.67
N PRO A 143 0.87 1.01 -21.51
CA PRO A 143 -0.51 1.21 -21.09
C PRO A 143 -1.17 -0.07 -20.53
N GLY A 144 -0.52 -1.22 -20.73
CA GLY A 144 -0.97 -2.50 -20.23
C GLY A 144 -0.28 -2.96 -18.95
N HIS A 145 0.64 -2.19 -18.40
CA HIS A 145 1.42 -2.61 -17.24
C HIS A 145 0.52 -2.90 -16.03
N ARG A 146 0.22 -4.18 -15.82
CA ARG A 146 -0.78 -4.66 -14.85
C ARG A 146 -0.53 -4.14 -13.42
N LYS A 147 0.73 -4.27 -12.95
CA LYS A 147 1.12 -3.84 -11.60
C LYS A 147 0.98 -2.33 -11.43
N ALA A 148 1.29 -1.54 -12.47
CA ALA A 148 1.12 -0.10 -12.45
C ALA A 148 -0.36 0.31 -12.38
N LEU A 149 -1.23 -0.31 -13.20
CA LEU A 149 -2.68 -0.06 -13.16
C LEU A 149 -3.28 -0.40 -11.80
N PHE A 150 -2.92 -1.55 -11.23
CA PHE A 150 -3.41 -1.97 -9.93
C PHE A 150 -3.00 -0.97 -8.83
N ASN A 151 -1.70 -0.65 -8.75
CA ASN A 151 -1.16 0.25 -7.73
C ASN A 151 -1.61 1.71 -7.94
N LYS A 152 -1.80 2.16 -9.18
CA LYS A 152 -2.41 3.48 -9.47
C LYS A 152 -3.81 3.58 -8.88
N GLY A 153 -4.62 2.53 -8.99
CA GLY A 153 -5.93 2.49 -8.35
C GLY A 153 -5.84 2.62 -6.83
N ILE A 154 -4.87 1.96 -6.17
CA ILE A 154 -4.63 2.10 -4.73
C ILE A 154 -4.24 3.55 -4.39
N ALA A 155 -3.30 4.14 -5.14
CA ALA A 155 -2.88 5.53 -4.94
C ALA A 155 -4.06 6.51 -5.07
N LEU A 156 -4.93 6.29 -6.05
CA LEU A 156 -6.15 7.09 -6.25
C LEU A 156 -7.13 6.95 -5.08
N MET A 157 -7.25 5.75 -4.50
CA MET A 157 -8.05 5.55 -3.28
C MET A 157 -7.48 6.35 -2.11
N GLN A 158 -6.17 6.29 -1.88
CA GLN A 158 -5.49 7.03 -0.80
C GLN A 158 -5.58 8.55 -0.96
N THR A 159 -5.59 9.05 -2.20
CA THR A 159 -5.73 10.49 -2.50
C THR A 159 -7.18 10.96 -2.59
N GLY A 160 -8.15 10.13 -2.15
CA GLY A 160 -9.57 10.51 -2.12
C GLY A 160 -10.25 10.58 -3.49
N LYS A 161 -9.72 9.87 -4.49
CA LYS A 161 -10.24 9.81 -5.86
C LYS A 161 -10.87 8.45 -6.21
N PRO A 162 -11.86 7.96 -5.43
CA PRO A 162 -12.38 6.60 -5.60
C PRO A 162 -13.08 6.34 -6.93
N LYS A 163 -13.63 7.37 -7.58
CA LYS A 163 -14.23 7.22 -8.92
C LYS A 163 -13.17 6.85 -9.96
N GLU A 164 -12.04 7.54 -9.90
CA GLU A 164 -10.93 7.32 -10.81
C GLU A 164 -10.29 5.95 -10.55
N ALA A 165 -10.12 5.57 -9.28
CA ALA A 165 -9.61 4.27 -8.90
C ALA A 165 -10.47 3.12 -9.49
N VAL A 166 -11.79 3.21 -9.32
CA VAL A 166 -12.73 2.22 -9.89
C VAL A 166 -12.60 2.16 -11.41
N ALA A 167 -12.53 3.29 -12.10
CA ALA A 167 -12.39 3.32 -13.55
C ALA A 167 -11.09 2.64 -14.04
N VAL A 168 -9.97 2.89 -13.35
CA VAL A 168 -8.68 2.25 -13.64
C VAL A 168 -8.75 0.74 -13.41
N TRP A 169 -9.32 0.29 -12.29
CA TRP A 169 -9.45 -1.12 -11.96
C TRP A 169 -10.44 -1.87 -12.87
N GLU A 170 -11.51 -1.23 -13.31
CA GLU A 170 -12.41 -1.82 -14.31
C GLU A 170 -11.72 -1.99 -15.67
N GLY A 171 -10.93 -1.01 -16.07
CA GLY A 171 -10.08 -1.12 -17.25
C GLY A 171 -9.09 -2.29 -17.15
N LEU A 172 -8.49 -2.47 -15.98
CA LEU A 172 -7.59 -3.57 -15.67
C LEU A 172 -8.32 -4.93 -15.78
N LEU A 173 -9.49 -5.08 -15.14
CA LEU A 173 -10.29 -6.31 -15.19
C LEU A 173 -10.79 -6.63 -16.60
N LYS A 174 -11.13 -5.61 -17.39
CA LYS A 174 -11.53 -5.80 -18.79
C LYS A 174 -10.38 -6.32 -19.65
N ARG A 175 -9.16 -5.86 -19.36
CA ARG A 175 -7.97 -6.26 -20.11
C ARG A 175 -7.45 -7.64 -19.70
N TYR A 176 -7.61 -8.01 -18.44
CA TYR A 176 -7.13 -9.26 -17.85
C TYR A 176 -8.24 -9.99 -17.09
N PRO A 177 -9.30 -10.48 -17.80
CA PRO A 177 -10.52 -11.01 -17.17
C PRO A 177 -10.29 -12.28 -16.35
N ASP A 178 -9.30 -13.09 -16.75
CA ASP A 178 -9.03 -14.41 -16.15
C ASP A 178 -7.81 -14.40 -15.22
N ASP A 179 -7.28 -13.23 -14.89
CA ASP A 179 -6.12 -13.14 -14.01
C ASP A 179 -6.48 -13.53 -12.57
N PRO A 180 -5.91 -14.63 -12.05
CA PRO A 180 -6.22 -15.09 -10.69
C PRO A 180 -5.80 -14.09 -9.61
N GLN A 181 -4.85 -13.20 -9.89
CA GLN A 181 -4.40 -12.17 -8.95
C GLN A 181 -5.42 -11.04 -8.77
N LEU A 182 -6.37 -10.90 -9.72
CA LEU A 182 -7.38 -9.86 -9.71
C LEU A 182 -8.76 -10.35 -9.20
N ARG A 183 -8.86 -11.58 -8.70
CA ARG A 183 -10.15 -12.17 -8.25
C ARG A 183 -10.87 -11.30 -7.22
N GLY A 184 -10.15 -10.79 -6.22
CA GLY A 184 -10.74 -9.94 -5.18
C GLY A 184 -11.00 -8.49 -5.59
N LEU A 185 -10.54 -8.07 -6.77
CA LEU A 185 -10.64 -6.68 -7.19
C LEU A 185 -12.08 -6.28 -7.53
N ARG A 186 -12.90 -7.21 -8.03
CA ARG A 186 -14.34 -6.97 -8.29
C ARG A 186 -15.09 -6.65 -7.01
N GLU A 187 -14.90 -7.48 -5.99
CA GLU A 187 -15.52 -7.28 -4.68
C GLU A 187 -15.11 -5.94 -4.06
N GLN A 188 -13.85 -5.56 -4.22
CA GLN A 188 -13.36 -4.28 -3.74
C GLN A 188 -14.00 -3.11 -4.47
N ILE A 189 -14.14 -3.17 -5.79
CA ILE A 189 -14.85 -2.17 -6.58
C ILE A 189 -16.30 -2.03 -6.09
N ASP A 190 -16.99 -3.14 -5.86
CA ASP A 190 -18.36 -3.15 -5.38
C ASP A 190 -18.49 -2.55 -3.98
N GLN A 191 -17.54 -2.82 -3.08
CA GLN A 191 -17.47 -2.19 -1.76
C GLN A 191 -17.29 -0.67 -1.85
N VAL A 192 -16.38 -0.20 -2.71
CA VAL A 192 -16.16 1.25 -2.93
C VAL A 192 -17.44 1.92 -3.46
N ARG A 193 -18.18 1.25 -4.32
CA ARG A 193 -19.46 1.77 -4.84
C ARG A 193 -20.55 1.80 -3.78
N ALA A 194 -20.65 0.76 -2.96
CA ALA A 194 -21.66 0.65 -1.90
C ALA A 194 -21.49 1.70 -0.80
N THR A 195 -20.25 2.01 -0.41
CA THR A 195 -19.98 3.04 0.60
C THR A 195 -20.37 4.44 0.11
N ARG A 196 -20.28 4.69 -1.19
CA ARG A 196 -20.64 5.99 -1.80
C ARG A 196 -22.13 6.18 -2.02
N GLY A 197 -22.90 5.11 -2.15
CA GLY A 197 -24.35 5.21 -2.29
C GLY A 197 -25.09 5.54 -0.98
N ARG A 198 -24.34 5.61 0.14
CA ARG A 198 -24.87 5.90 1.48
C ARG A 198 -24.52 7.29 2.00
N SER A 199 -23.71 8.04 1.28
CA SER A 199 -23.32 9.44 1.58
C SER A 199 -24.02 10.40 0.61
#